data_336ef27cd3eefcc1778a7edd87d1e95b
#
_entry.id   336ef27cd3eefcc1778a7edd87d1e95b
#
_cell.length_a   1.000
_cell.length_b   1.000
_cell.length_c   1.000
_cell.angle_alpha   90.00
_cell.angle_beta   90.00
_cell.angle_gamma   90.00
#
_symmetry.space_group_name_H-M   'P 1'
#
loop_
_entity.id
_entity.type
_entity.pdbx_description
1 polymer ?
#
loop_
_entity_poly.entity_id
_entity_poly.type
_entity_poly.pdbx_seq_one_letter_code
_entity_poly.pdbx_strand_id
1 'polypeptide(L)'
;AYRIDTRAALDDLAARVAAAGRPVAWADAAGAAARGVDAVFATSDPAGNGLEFYCGDSADDVAFVSPPGVSGFVTGALGMGHAVFAAPNFAATHAFYRDVVGFHDTDLPHFHFSPDPADPGMRFAFMHADNGRHHSVALGESPAPPSGCVHLMLEMTTLADVGRCYDRMRIGGVPESASIGLHTNDEMTSFYMQTPSGFDLEVGCDGLVIDPASWAPTAHKTISEWGHVWAWQKAMAEAAAAAEAAQ
;
A
#
# COMPACT_ATOMS: atom_id res chain seq x y z
N ALA A 1 -7.28 7.33 3.09
CA ALA A 1 -7.26 8.80 3.13
C ALA A 1 -5.82 9.30 3.26
N TYR A 2 -5.53 10.49 2.69
CA TYR A 2 -4.22 11.13 2.76
C TYR A 2 -4.33 12.47 3.48
N ARG A 3 -3.40 12.71 4.40
CA ARG A 3 -3.30 13.97 5.13
C ARG A 3 -2.62 15.04 4.30
N ILE A 4 -3.16 16.25 4.37
CA ILE A 4 -2.59 17.47 3.80
C ILE A 4 -2.37 18.46 4.94
N ASP A 5 -1.22 19.09 5.00
CA ASP A 5 -0.79 19.85 6.19
C ASP A 5 -1.67 21.05 6.52
N THR A 6 -2.22 21.72 5.50
CA THR A 6 -3.00 22.93 5.71
C THR A 6 -4.30 22.94 4.91
N ARG A 7 -5.28 23.71 5.35
CA ARG A 7 -6.52 23.92 4.61
C ARG A 7 -6.25 24.53 3.23
N ALA A 8 -5.35 25.49 3.12
CA ALA A 8 -5.02 26.13 1.84
C ALA A 8 -4.44 25.11 0.84
N ALA A 9 -3.51 24.25 1.28
CA ALA A 9 -2.96 23.21 0.44
C ALA A 9 -4.02 22.16 0.04
N LEU A 10 -4.98 21.87 0.92
CA LEU A 10 -6.10 20.97 0.61
C LEU A 10 -7.04 21.58 -0.44
N ASP A 11 -7.34 22.89 -0.34
CA ASP A 11 -8.15 23.62 -1.33
C ASP A 11 -7.44 23.66 -2.69
N ASP A 12 -6.12 23.90 -2.72
CA ASP A 12 -5.29 23.87 -3.93
C ASP A 12 -5.27 22.47 -4.57
N LEU A 13 -5.14 21.41 -3.78
CA LEU A 13 -5.22 20.04 -4.27
C LEU A 13 -6.59 19.74 -4.88
N ALA A 14 -7.67 20.14 -4.21
CA ALA A 14 -9.03 19.97 -4.73
C ALA A 14 -9.21 20.68 -6.09
N ALA A 15 -8.64 21.88 -6.25
CA ALA A 15 -8.65 22.60 -7.52
C ALA A 15 -7.86 21.84 -8.62
N ARG A 16 -6.67 21.30 -8.32
CA ARG A 16 -5.90 20.49 -9.27
C ARG A 16 -6.64 19.21 -9.67
N VAL A 17 -7.27 18.53 -8.71
CA VAL A 17 -8.08 17.32 -8.94
C VAL A 17 -9.26 17.64 -9.85
N ALA A 18 -9.98 18.75 -9.60
CA ALA A 18 -11.08 19.20 -10.47
C ALA A 18 -10.59 19.55 -11.88
N ALA A 19 -9.46 20.27 -12.00
CA ALA A 19 -8.86 20.63 -13.29
C ALA A 19 -8.41 19.40 -14.09
N ALA A 20 -8.04 18.30 -13.41
CA ALA A 20 -7.76 17.00 -14.03
C ALA A 20 -9.02 16.23 -14.41
N GLY A 21 -10.21 16.82 -14.32
CA GLY A 21 -11.49 16.22 -14.67
C GLY A 21 -11.98 15.15 -13.68
N ARG A 22 -11.47 15.17 -12.44
CA ARG A 22 -11.91 14.22 -11.42
C ARG A 22 -12.95 14.86 -10.50
N PRO A 23 -13.90 14.07 -9.95
CA PRO A 23 -14.90 14.60 -9.02
C PRO A 23 -14.24 15.10 -7.74
N VAL A 24 -14.78 16.16 -7.16
CA VAL A 24 -14.41 16.66 -5.83
C VAL A 24 -15.69 16.77 -5.02
N ALA A 25 -15.82 15.94 -4.00
CA ALA A 25 -16.98 15.91 -3.11
C ALA A 25 -16.54 16.27 -1.68
N TRP A 26 -16.75 17.53 -1.31
CA TRP A 26 -16.48 17.99 0.04
C TRP A 26 -17.51 17.40 1.02
N ALA A 27 -17.02 16.91 2.16
CA ALA A 27 -17.90 16.58 3.27
C ALA A 27 -18.43 17.87 3.92
N ASP A 28 -19.63 17.79 4.44
CA ASP A 28 -20.16 18.82 5.35
C ASP A 28 -19.49 18.73 6.73
N ALA A 29 -19.83 19.67 7.60
CA ALA A 29 -19.25 19.74 8.96
C ALA A 29 -19.50 18.44 9.77
N ALA A 30 -20.64 17.79 9.59
CA ALA A 30 -20.93 16.52 10.28
C ALA A 30 -20.09 15.38 9.73
N GLY A 31 -19.90 15.33 8.41
CA GLY A 31 -19.05 14.34 7.74
C GLY A 31 -17.56 14.49 8.09
N ALA A 32 -17.06 15.72 8.21
CA ALA A 32 -15.70 16.00 8.67
C ALA A 32 -15.51 15.60 10.14
N ALA A 33 -16.45 16.01 11.01
CA ALA A 33 -16.43 15.67 12.43
C ALA A 33 -16.49 14.15 12.67
N ALA A 34 -17.26 13.41 11.88
CA ALA A 34 -17.33 11.95 11.96
C ALA A 34 -16.00 11.26 11.62
N ARG A 35 -15.10 11.97 10.92
CA ARG A 35 -13.73 11.51 10.59
C ARG A 35 -12.67 12.08 11.54
N GLY A 36 -13.05 12.94 12.49
CA GLY A 36 -12.12 13.59 13.41
C GLY A 36 -11.16 14.58 12.72
N VAL A 37 -11.61 15.27 11.66
CA VAL A 37 -10.79 16.20 10.87
C VAL A 37 -11.52 17.54 10.68
N ASP A 38 -10.77 18.59 10.35
CA ASP A 38 -11.35 19.91 10.09
C ASP A 38 -12.03 19.99 8.71
N ALA A 39 -11.44 19.33 7.72
CA ALA A 39 -11.98 19.28 6.37
C ALA A 39 -11.53 18.00 5.64
N VAL A 40 -12.39 17.49 4.78
CA VAL A 40 -12.09 16.35 3.92
C VAL A 40 -12.90 16.46 2.61
N PHE A 41 -12.27 16.07 1.51
CA PHE A 41 -12.99 15.80 0.27
C PHE A 41 -12.70 14.39 -0.25
N ALA A 42 -13.68 13.81 -0.90
CA ALA A 42 -13.57 12.54 -1.59
C ALA A 42 -13.42 12.76 -3.10
N THR A 43 -12.67 11.87 -3.74
CA THR A 43 -12.49 11.79 -5.19
C THR A 43 -12.27 10.34 -5.62
N SER A 44 -11.95 10.13 -6.89
CA SER A 44 -11.44 8.85 -7.38
C SER A 44 -10.28 9.07 -8.33
N ASP A 45 -9.31 8.14 -8.33
CA ASP A 45 -8.25 8.14 -9.32
C ASP A 45 -8.75 7.70 -10.72
N PRO A 46 -7.91 7.77 -11.78
CA PRO A 46 -8.31 7.30 -13.10
C PRO A 46 -8.68 5.82 -13.20
N ALA A 47 -8.16 4.97 -12.32
CA ALA A 47 -8.54 3.55 -12.25
C ALA A 47 -9.89 3.30 -11.53
N GLY A 48 -10.44 4.34 -10.88
CA GLY A 48 -11.70 4.27 -10.14
C GLY A 48 -11.53 3.98 -8.64
N ASN A 49 -10.30 3.93 -8.12
CA ASN A 49 -10.07 3.77 -6.68
C ASN A 49 -10.55 5.02 -5.94
N GLY A 50 -11.33 4.82 -4.87
CA GLY A 50 -11.82 5.89 -4.02
C GLY A 50 -10.72 6.48 -3.14
N LEU A 51 -10.62 7.80 -3.11
CA LEU A 51 -9.62 8.54 -2.35
C LEU A 51 -10.29 9.60 -1.48
N GLU A 52 -9.74 9.84 -0.29
CA GLU A 52 -10.05 10.98 0.55
C GLU A 52 -8.77 11.76 0.87
N PHE A 53 -8.86 13.09 0.82
CA PHE A 53 -7.82 13.99 1.26
C PHE A 53 -8.36 14.88 2.36
N TYR A 54 -7.60 15.06 3.45
CA TYR A 54 -8.07 15.76 4.64
C TYR A 54 -6.99 16.63 5.28
N CYS A 55 -7.42 17.56 6.13
CA CYS A 55 -6.54 18.33 7.00
C CYS A 55 -7.16 18.53 8.38
N GLY A 56 -6.32 18.92 9.35
CA GLY A 56 -6.76 19.30 10.69
C GLY A 56 -7.18 18.12 11.55
N ASP A 57 -6.48 17.00 11.43
CA ASP A 57 -6.65 15.86 12.34
C ASP A 57 -6.14 16.22 13.74
N SER A 58 -6.91 15.89 14.78
CA SER A 58 -6.48 15.97 16.16
C SER A 58 -5.76 14.67 16.54
N ALA A 59 -4.49 14.79 16.96
CA ALA A 59 -3.83 13.66 17.61
C ALA A 59 -4.43 13.47 19.01
N ASP A 60 -4.69 12.23 19.39
CA ASP A 60 -5.01 11.90 20.78
C ASP A 60 -3.70 11.94 21.60
N ASP A 61 -3.67 12.67 22.69
CA ASP A 61 -2.53 12.74 23.61
C ASP A 61 -2.34 11.45 24.42
N VAL A 62 -3.27 10.51 24.32
CA VAL A 62 -3.20 9.21 24.99
C VAL A 62 -2.40 8.23 24.14
N ALA A 63 -1.27 7.77 24.65
CA ALA A 63 -0.48 6.74 24.00
C ALA A 63 -1.32 5.47 23.75
N PHE A 64 -1.27 4.95 22.53
CA PHE A 64 -1.91 3.68 22.21
C PHE A 64 -1.29 2.55 23.03
N VAL A 65 -2.13 1.84 23.78
CA VAL A 65 -1.75 0.63 24.52
C VAL A 65 -2.41 -0.56 23.83
N SER A 66 -1.59 -1.41 23.25
CA SER A 66 -2.09 -2.59 22.54
C SER A 66 -2.66 -3.64 23.50
N PRO A 67 -3.94 -4.04 23.37
CA PRO A 67 -4.51 -5.12 24.21
C PRO A 67 -3.74 -6.44 24.11
N PRO A 68 -3.24 -6.88 22.95
CA PRO A 68 -2.41 -8.07 22.82
C PRO A 68 -0.94 -7.86 23.19
N GLY A 69 -0.54 -6.66 23.65
CA GLY A 69 0.81 -6.39 24.16
C GLY A 69 1.88 -6.22 23.09
N VAL A 70 1.53 -5.71 21.87
CA VAL A 70 2.53 -5.32 20.88
C VAL A 70 3.22 -4.03 21.29
N SER A 71 4.49 -3.85 20.87
CA SER A 71 5.30 -2.68 21.22
C SER A 71 4.79 -1.37 20.59
N GLY A 72 4.12 -1.45 19.43
CA GLY A 72 3.55 -0.31 18.72
C GLY A 72 3.72 -0.41 17.20
N PHE A 73 3.41 0.69 16.55
CA PHE A 73 3.51 0.84 15.10
C PHE A 73 4.42 2.01 14.74
N VAL A 74 5.10 1.91 13.61
CA VAL A 74 5.88 3.01 13.02
C VAL A 74 4.90 3.91 12.28
N THR A 75 4.60 5.07 12.88
CA THR A 75 3.60 6.04 12.42
C THR A 75 4.16 7.48 12.52
N GLY A 76 3.38 8.44 12.98
CA GLY A 76 3.79 9.83 13.12
C GLY A 76 4.08 10.48 11.76
N ALA A 77 5.26 11.04 11.58
CA ALA A 77 5.66 11.69 10.34
C ALA A 77 5.65 10.76 9.13
N LEU A 78 5.89 9.45 9.33
CA LEU A 78 5.88 8.45 8.26
C LEU A 78 4.46 8.01 7.85
N GLY A 79 3.41 8.45 8.55
CA GLY A 79 2.04 8.01 8.31
C GLY A 79 1.80 6.57 8.79
N MET A 80 0.62 6.03 8.47
CA MET A 80 0.19 4.72 8.97
C MET A 80 0.96 3.54 8.32
N GLY A 81 1.35 3.68 7.08
CA GLY A 81 1.93 2.63 6.24
C GLY A 81 1.77 2.97 4.78
N HIS A 82 1.45 1.98 3.94
CA HIS A 82 1.14 2.21 2.54
C HIS A 82 -0.11 1.47 2.09
N ALA A 83 -0.63 1.87 0.92
CA ALA A 83 -1.71 1.18 0.22
C ALA A 83 -1.27 0.84 -1.19
N VAL A 84 -1.67 -0.33 -1.69
CA VAL A 84 -1.44 -0.74 -3.08
C VAL A 84 -2.77 -0.86 -3.81
N PHE A 85 -2.84 -0.24 -4.98
CA PHE A 85 -4.02 -0.22 -5.82
C PHE A 85 -3.76 -0.88 -7.18
N ALA A 86 -4.78 -1.55 -7.68
CA ALA A 86 -4.79 -1.99 -9.06
C ALA A 86 -4.99 -0.80 -10.00
N ALA A 87 -4.21 -0.75 -11.07
CA ALA A 87 -4.25 0.31 -12.07
C ALA A 87 -4.25 -0.28 -13.49
N PRO A 88 -5.39 -0.79 -13.98
CA PRO A 88 -5.49 -1.37 -15.33
C PRO A 88 -5.16 -0.35 -16.44
N ASN A 89 -5.33 0.93 -16.17
CA ASN A 89 -4.92 2.06 -17.02
C ASN A 89 -3.67 2.75 -16.43
N PHE A 90 -2.63 1.98 -16.16
CA PHE A 90 -1.43 2.32 -15.40
C PHE A 90 -0.88 3.72 -15.69
N ALA A 91 -0.63 4.04 -16.97
CA ALA A 91 -0.01 5.32 -17.33
C ALA A 91 -0.83 6.55 -16.89
N ALA A 92 -2.15 6.50 -17.03
CA ALA A 92 -3.03 7.61 -16.63
C ALA A 92 -3.12 7.70 -15.09
N THR A 93 -3.18 6.56 -14.40
CA THR A 93 -3.26 6.52 -12.95
C THR A 93 -1.94 6.98 -12.32
N HIS A 94 -0.80 6.50 -12.81
CA HIS A 94 0.52 6.95 -12.36
C HIS A 94 0.71 8.47 -12.54
N ALA A 95 0.38 8.99 -13.74
CA ALA A 95 0.45 10.44 -14.00
C ALA A 95 -0.45 11.25 -13.02
N PHE A 96 -1.64 10.74 -12.68
CA PHE A 96 -2.51 11.41 -11.72
C PHE A 96 -1.86 11.52 -10.32
N TYR A 97 -1.31 10.43 -9.80
CA TYR A 97 -0.64 10.46 -8.50
C TYR A 97 0.59 11.38 -8.51
N ARG A 98 1.39 11.36 -9.57
CA ARG A 98 2.59 12.18 -9.69
C ARG A 98 2.28 13.66 -9.95
N ASP A 99 1.49 13.96 -10.98
CA ASP A 99 1.37 15.31 -11.52
C ASP A 99 0.21 16.10 -10.88
N VAL A 100 -0.81 15.41 -10.36
CA VAL A 100 -2.00 16.06 -9.74
C VAL A 100 -1.92 15.99 -8.23
N VAL A 101 -1.69 14.80 -7.66
CA VAL A 101 -1.63 14.63 -6.20
C VAL A 101 -0.30 15.15 -5.67
N GLY A 102 0.82 14.87 -6.34
CA GLY A 102 2.15 15.35 -5.96
C GLY A 102 3.00 14.29 -5.26
N PHE A 103 2.75 13.00 -5.50
CA PHE A 103 3.67 11.94 -5.09
C PHE A 103 4.90 11.90 -6.00
N HIS A 104 6.01 11.41 -5.48
CA HIS A 104 7.26 11.21 -6.20
C HIS A 104 7.52 9.73 -6.45
N ASP A 105 8.16 9.41 -7.58
CA ASP A 105 8.53 8.03 -7.90
C ASP A 105 9.67 7.56 -6.98
N THR A 106 9.47 6.42 -6.33
CA THR A 106 10.50 5.74 -5.54
C THR A 106 11.12 4.62 -6.36
N ASP A 107 10.28 3.72 -6.89
CA ASP A 107 10.70 2.63 -7.76
C ASP A 107 9.73 2.43 -8.91
N LEU A 108 10.26 2.08 -10.07
CA LEU A 108 9.49 1.81 -11.29
C LEU A 108 9.86 0.43 -11.87
N PRO A 109 9.64 -0.67 -11.14
CA PRO A 109 9.98 -1.98 -11.63
C PRO A 109 8.96 -2.50 -12.66
N HIS A 110 9.45 -3.41 -13.51
CA HIS A 110 8.66 -4.20 -14.42
C HIS A 110 8.95 -5.68 -14.14
N PHE A 111 8.02 -6.36 -13.47
CA PHE A 111 8.18 -7.74 -13.07
C PHE A 111 7.56 -8.69 -14.10
N HIS A 112 8.25 -9.80 -14.36
CA HIS A 112 7.75 -10.92 -15.14
C HIS A 112 7.48 -12.09 -14.22
N PHE A 113 6.27 -12.63 -14.26
CA PHE A 113 5.82 -13.69 -13.35
C PHE A 113 5.82 -15.08 -14.01
N SER A 114 6.09 -15.14 -15.32
CA SER A 114 6.21 -16.37 -16.10
C SER A 114 7.58 -16.45 -16.79
N PRO A 115 8.16 -17.64 -16.93
CA PRO A 115 9.33 -17.85 -17.77
C PRO A 115 9.04 -17.79 -19.28
N ASP A 116 7.78 -17.67 -19.68
CA ASP A 116 7.38 -17.53 -21.08
C ASP A 116 7.91 -16.20 -21.64
N PRO A 117 8.70 -16.19 -22.73
CA PRO A 117 9.16 -14.96 -23.39
C PRO A 117 8.03 -14.06 -23.89
N ALA A 118 6.82 -14.57 -24.01
CA ALA A 118 5.62 -13.80 -24.38
C ALA A 118 4.92 -13.16 -23.18
N ASP A 119 5.39 -13.39 -21.94
CA ASP A 119 4.84 -12.71 -20.77
C ASP A 119 5.06 -11.20 -20.87
N PRO A 120 3.99 -10.39 -20.95
CA PRO A 120 4.13 -8.94 -21.02
C PRO A 120 4.69 -8.34 -19.73
N GLY A 121 4.71 -9.12 -18.64
CA GLY A 121 5.04 -8.62 -17.31
C GLY A 121 3.99 -7.67 -16.77
N MET A 122 4.30 -7.07 -15.62
CA MET A 122 3.46 -6.09 -14.94
C MET A 122 4.32 -4.93 -14.46
N ARG A 123 3.94 -3.70 -14.86
CA ARG A 123 4.59 -2.48 -14.34
C ARG A 123 4.07 -2.16 -12.94
N PHE A 124 4.96 -1.66 -12.12
CA PHE A 124 4.61 -1.09 -10.82
C PHE A 124 5.19 0.32 -10.71
N ALA A 125 4.54 1.15 -9.91
CA ALA A 125 5.05 2.41 -9.43
C ALA A 125 4.89 2.45 -7.92
N PHE A 126 6.01 2.44 -7.19
CA PHE A 126 6.06 2.73 -5.76
C PHE A 126 6.35 4.21 -5.61
N MET A 127 5.54 4.92 -4.81
CA MET A 127 5.59 6.38 -4.78
C MET A 127 5.58 6.88 -3.33
N HIS A 128 6.44 7.86 -3.05
CA HIS A 128 6.55 8.49 -1.73
C HIS A 128 5.94 9.89 -1.70
N ALA A 129 5.54 10.29 -0.50
CA ALA A 129 5.25 11.68 -0.14
C ALA A 129 6.51 12.31 0.49
N ASP A 130 6.46 13.61 0.82
CA ASP A 130 7.58 14.32 1.47
C ASP A 130 7.72 13.96 2.96
N ASN A 131 7.71 12.66 3.29
CA ASN A 131 7.69 12.20 4.69
C ASN A 131 8.74 11.13 5.05
N GLY A 132 9.62 10.76 4.13
CA GLY A 132 10.67 9.77 4.37
C GLY A 132 10.24 8.30 4.34
N ARG A 133 8.95 7.96 4.29
CA ARG A 133 8.52 6.58 4.04
C ARG A 133 8.87 6.20 2.60
N HIS A 134 9.50 5.04 2.42
CA HIS A 134 9.94 4.57 1.11
C HIS A 134 8.82 4.66 0.06
N HIS A 135 7.61 4.25 0.41
CA HIS A 135 6.42 4.52 -0.39
C HIS A 135 5.17 4.57 0.49
N SER A 136 4.24 5.45 0.14
CA SER A 136 2.94 5.60 0.78
C SER A 136 1.80 5.07 -0.10
N VAL A 137 2.05 4.95 -1.39
CA VAL A 137 1.17 4.34 -2.37
C VAL A 137 1.98 3.52 -3.38
N ALA A 138 1.43 2.40 -3.82
CA ALA A 138 1.93 1.71 -4.99
C ALA A 138 0.79 1.38 -5.95
N LEU A 139 1.12 1.35 -7.23
CA LEU A 139 0.22 1.04 -8.33
C LEU A 139 0.74 -0.21 -9.05
N GLY A 140 -0.13 -1.21 -9.23
CA GLY A 140 0.16 -2.38 -10.05
C GLY A 140 -0.66 -2.37 -11.34
N GLU A 141 -0.03 -2.60 -12.48
CA GLU A 141 -0.70 -2.71 -13.78
C GLU A 141 -1.47 -4.04 -13.88
N SER A 142 -2.58 -4.12 -13.18
CA SER A 142 -3.40 -5.32 -13.10
C SER A 142 -4.88 -4.96 -13.12
N PRO A 143 -5.76 -5.90 -13.48
CA PRO A 143 -7.19 -5.73 -13.27
C PRO A 143 -7.49 -5.42 -11.80
N ALA A 144 -8.47 -4.56 -11.55
CA ALA A 144 -8.88 -4.23 -10.20
C ALA A 144 -9.39 -5.50 -9.48
N PRO A 145 -8.91 -5.81 -8.27
CA PRO A 145 -9.52 -6.85 -7.44
C PRO A 145 -10.94 -6.41 -7.03
N PRO A 146 -11.80 -7.32 -6.57
CA PRO A 146 -13.17 -6.99 -6.16
C PRO A 146 -13.26 -5.87 -5.11
N SER A 147 -12.26 -5.72 -4.23
CA SER A 147 -12.18 -4.69 -3.21
C SER A 147 -11.66 -3.33 -3.69
N GLY A 148 -11.11 -3.26 -4.92
CA GLY A 148 -10.41 -2.07 -5.43
C GLY A 148 -9.02 -1.85 -4.84
N CYS A 149 -8.76 -2.30 -3.62
CA CYS A 149 -7.47 -2.29 -2.93
C CYS A 149 -6.79 -3.66 -3.07
N VAL A 150 -5.51 -3.68 -3.37
CA VAL A 150 -4.72 -4.92 -3.40
C VAL A 150 -4.30 -5.27 -1.97
N HIS A 151 -3.63 -4.36 -1.29
CA HIS A 151 -3.33 -4.49 0.13
C HIS A 151 -3.14 -3.15 0.84
N LEU A 152 -3.23 -3.20 2.16
CA LEU A 152 -2.75 -2.18 3.08
C LEU A 152 -1.56 -2.75 3.84
N MET A 153 -0.56 -1.92 4.15
CA MET A 153 0.57 -2.29 5.01
C MET A 153 0.54 -1.53 6.32
N LEU A 154 0.83 -2.27 7.41
CA LEU A 154 1.07 -1.72 8.74
C LEU A 154 2.48 -2.11 9.19
N GLU A 155 3.29 -1.10 9.53
CA GLU A 155 4.64 -1.31 10.02
C GLU A 155 4.66 -1.38 11.55
N MET A 156 5.17 -2.50 12.08
CA MET A 156 5.38 -2.71 13.51
C MET A 156 6.78 -2.25 13.92
N THR A 157 6.95 -1.90 15.19
CA THR A 157 8.24 -1.42 15.69
C THR A 157 9.28 -2.51 15.87
N THR A 158 8.92 -3.80 15.85
CA THR A 158 9.85 -4.91 16.05
C THR A 158 9.51 -6.15 15.24
N LEU A 159 10.52 -6.88 14.81
CA LEU A 159 10.37 -8.19 14.19
C LEU A 159 9.66 -9.19 15.11
N ALA A 160 9.86 -9.07 16.43
CA ALA A 160 9.19 -9.94 17.40
C ALA A 160 7.66 -9.75 17.36
N ASP A 161 7.17 -8.53 17.12
CA ASP A 161 5.74 -8.28 17.02
C ASP A 161 5.17 -8.75 15.67
N VAL A 162 5.95 -8.66 14.59
CA VAL A 162 5.60 -9.28 13.28
C VAL A 162 5.44 -10.79 13.48
N GLY A 163 6.41 -11.46 14.12
CA GLY A 163 6.34 -12.90 14.40
C GLY A 163 5.14 -13.29 15.27
N ARG A 164 4.84 -12.52 16.33
CA ARG A 164 3.64 -12.75 17.15
C ARG A 164 2.34 -12.55 16.37
N CYS A 165 2.31 -11.58 15.45
CA CYS A 165 1.16 -11.38 14.56
C CYS A 165 1.00 -12.57 13.60
N TYR A 166 2.09 -13.05 13.03
CA TYR A 166 2.12 -14.23 12.16
C TYR A 166 1.60 -15.49 12.88
N ASP A 167 2.04 -15.71 14.13
CA ASP A 167 1.54 -16.83 14.95
C ASP A 167 0.03 -16.70 15.22
N ARG A 168 -0.45 -15.50 15.58
CA ARG A 168 -1.90 -15.26 15.81
C ARG A 168 -2.72 -15.49 14.56
N MET A 169 -2.24 -15.05 13.39
CA MET A 169 -2.86 -15.31 12.10
C MET A 169 -3.05 -16.82 11.89
N ARG A 170 -1.99 -17.60 12.06
CA ARG A 170 -2.01 -19.07 11.87
C ARG A 170 -2.90 -19.78 12.87
N ILE A 171 -2.80 -19.43 14.15
CA ILE A 171 -3.64 -20.00 15.23
C ILE A 171 -5.11 -19.66 15.01
N GLY A 172 -5.41 -18.44 14.55
CA GLY A 172 -6.75 -18.00 14.25
C GLY A 172 -7.34 -18.53 12.94
N GLY A 173 -6.56 -19.27 12.15
CA GLY A 173 -7.01 -19.81 10.86
C GLY A 173 -7.25 -18.74 9.80
N VAL A 174 -6.63 -17.56 9.93
CA VAL A 174 -6.70 -16.51 8.90
C VAL A 174 -5.85 -16.96 7.70
N PRO A 175 -6.37 -16.92 6.46
CA PRO A 175 -5.61 -17.35 5.30
C PRO A 175 -4.36 -16.51 5.07
N GLU A 176 -3.22 -17.19 4.88
CA GLU A 176 -1.96 -16.58 4.48
C GLU A 176 -1.98 -16.31 2.98
N SER A 177 -1.74 -15.07 2.56
CA SER A 177 -1.57 -14.72 1.15
C SER A 177 -0.12 -14.85 0.71
N ALA A 178 0.85 -14.44 1.54
CA ALA A 178 2.26 -14.71 1.32
C ALA A 178 2.98 -14.98 2.65
N SER A 179 3.94 -15.91 2.61
CA SER A 179 4.79 -16.24 3.76
C SER A 179 5.66 -15.05 4.17
N ILE A 180 6.27 -15.15 5.35
CA ILE A 180 7.27 -14.15 5.76
C ILE A 180 8.43 -14.10 4.75
N GLY A 181 8.91 -12.89 4.47
CA GLY A 181 9.99 -12.62 3.53
C GLY A 181 10.59 -11.22 3.73
N LEU A 182 11.60 -10.92 2.92
CA LEU A 182 12.29 -9.63 2.87
C LEU A 182 12.13 -9.03 1.47
N HIS A 183 11.53 -7.85 1.37
CA HIS A 183 11.41 -7.15 0.09
C HIS A 183 12.76 -6.59 -0.39
N THR A 184 12.95 -6.59 -1.70
CA THR A 184 14.19 -6.08 -2.31
C THR A 184 14.23 -4.55 -2.34
N ASN A 185 13.07 -3.90 -2.47
CA ASN A 185 13.00 -2.46 -2.72
C ASN A 185 13.02 -1.61 -1.44
N ASP A 186 12.24 -1.97 -0.45
CA ASP A 186 12.11 -1.20 0.80
C ASP A 186 12.69 -1.91 2.03
N GLU A 187 13.37 -3.05 1.81
CA GLU A 187 14.01 -3.85 2.86
C GLU A 187 13.05 -4.30 3.98
N MET A 188 11.74 -4.19 3.75
CA MET A 188 10.71 -4.57 4.72
C MET A 188 10.70 -6.08 4.92
N THR A 189 10.82 -6.53 6.16
CA THR A 189 10.52 -7.91 6.55
C THR A 189 9.04 -8.00 6.89
N SER A 190 8.27 -8.71 6.07
CA SER A 190 6.81 -8.75 6.17
C SER A 190 6.19 -10.09 5.84
N PHE A 191 4.89 -10.21 6.04
CA PHE A 191 4.03 -11.28 5.54
C PHE A 191 2.66 -10.71 5.18
N TYR A 192 1.86 -11.49 4.44
CA TYR A 192 0.54 -11.07 3.98
C TYR A 192 -0.54 -12.02 4.42
N MET A 193 -1.69 -11.48 4.84
CA MET A 193 -2.88 -12.24 5.23
C MET A 193 -4.14 -11.65 4.61
N GLN A 194 -5.13 -12.50 4.33
CA GLN A 194 -6.39 -12.07 3.77
C GLN A 194 -7.26 -11.39 4.82
N THR A 195 -7.88 -10.28 4.42
CA THR A 195 -8.91 -9.63 5.23
C THR A 195 -10.31 -10.13 4.85
N PRO A 196 -11.31 -10.03 5.74
CA PRO A 196 -12.69 -10.36 5.39
C PRO A 196 -13.27 -9.48 4.28
N SER A 197 -12.65 -8.33 3.99
CA SER A 197 -13.07 -7.39 2.95
C SER A 197 -12.52 -7.72 1.56
N GLY A 198 -11.68 -8.76 1.43
CA GLY A 198 -11.18 -9.27 0.15
C GLY A 198 -9.92 -8.58 -0.38
N PHE A 199 -9.25 -7.75 0.43
CA PHE A 199 -7.90 -7.28 0.18
C PHE A 199 -6.93 -7.87 1.21
N ASP A 200 -5.64 -7.83 0.94
CA ASP A 200 -4.64 -8.34 1.86
C ASP A 200 -4.19 -7.28 2.88
N LEU A 201 -3.82 -7.73 4.06
CA LEU A 201 -3.09 -6.93 5.03
C LEU A 201 -1.64 -7.42 5.08
N GLU A 202 -0.72 -6.53 4.78
CA GLU A 202 0.69 -6.71 5.01
C GLU A 202 1.06 -6.23 6.42
N VAL A 203 1.84 -7.03 7.14
CA VAL A 203 2.39 -6.66 8.46
C VAL A 203 3.88 -6.87 8.41
N GLY A 204 4.64 -5.78 8.60
CA GLY A 204 6.09 -5.80 8.48
C GLY A 204 6.81 -4.93 9.51
N CYS A 205 8.12 -4.90 9.44
CA CYS A 205 9.01 -4.04 10.22
C CYS A 205 10.29 -3.72 9.45
N ASP A 206 11.05 -2.76 9.99
CA ASP A 206 12.38 -2.36 9.51
C ASP A 206 12.39 -1.85 8.06
N GLY A 207 11.30 -1.19 7.64
CA GLY A 207 11.23 -0.59 6.32
C GLY A 207 12.25 0.54 6.13
N LEU A 208 12.84 0.61 4.93
CA LEU A 208 13.80 1.62 4.54
C LEU A 208 13.21 3.03 4.66
N VAL A 209 13.92 3.89 5.37
CA VAL A 209 13.61 5.33 5.44
C VAL A 209 14.47 6.06 4.43
N ILE A 210 13.85 6.82 3.54
CA ILE A 210 14.52 7.56 2.48
C ILE A 210 14.61 9.06 2.81
N ASP A 211 15.52 9.76 2.15
CA ASP A 211 15.50 11.22 2.08
C ASP A 211 14.77 11.63 0.79
N PRO A 212 13.51 12.09 0.87
CA PRO A 212 12.72 12.40 -0.30
C PRO A 212 13.32 13.52 -1.17
N ALA A 213 14.16 14.39 -0.59
CA ALA A 213 14.78 15.49 -1.32
C ALA A 213 15.93 15.05 -2.24
N SER A 214 16.54 13.90 -1.98
CA SER A 214 17.71 13.39 -2.71
C SER A 214 17.47 12.01 -3.36
N TRP A 215 16.31 11.38 -3.15
CA TRP A 215 16.02 10.07 -3.69
C TRP A 215 15.93 10.08 -5.22
N ALA A 216 16.62 9.14 -5.86
CA ALA A 216 16.50 8.91 -7.29
C ALA A 216 15.77 7.58 -7.54
N PRO A 217 14.74 7.55 -8.43
CA PRO A 217 13.98 6.34 -8.69
C PRO A 217 14.86 5.17 -9.10
N THR A 218 14.54 3.99 -8.56
CA THR A 218 15.24 2.73 -8.86
C THR A 218 14.32 1.75 -9.60
N ALA A 219 14.88 0.60 -10.00
CA ALA A 219 14.14 -0.51 -10.56
C ALA A 219 14.77 -1.83 -10.14
N HIS A 220 13.99 -2.67 -9.48
CA HIS A 220 14.42 -3.98 -9.01
C HIS A 220 13.91 -5.07 -9.95
N LYS A 221 14.64 -6.20 -10.03
CA LYS A 221 14.29 -7.34 -10.88
C LYS A 221 13.46 -8.37 -10.14
N THR A 222 13.52 -8.37 -8.81
CA THR A 222 12.82 -9.30 -7.94
C THR A 222 11.99 -8.53 -6.93
N ILE A 223 10.87 -9.10 -6.51
CA ILE A 223 10.02 -8.51 -5.47
C ILE A 223 10.68 -8.69 -4.10
N SER A 224 11.35 -9.83 -3.90
CA SER A 224 11.92 -10.21 -2.60
C SER A 224 13.32 -10.76 -2.74
N GLU A 225 14.16 -10.51 -1.75
CA GLU A 225 15.46 -11.14 -1.58
C GLU A 225 15.29 -12.62 -1.18
N TRP A 226 14.31 -12.88 -0.30
CA TRP A 226 13.93 -14.21 0.14
C TRP A 226 12.50 -14.21 0.68
N GLY A 227 11.90 -15.38 0.77
CA GLY A 227 10.56 -15.57 1.31
C GLY A 227 9.44 -15.09 0.38
N HIS A 228 8.36 -14.56 0.93
CA HIS A 228 7.15 -14.14 0.23
C HIS A 228 6.67 -15.18 -0.79
N VAL A 229 6.57 -16.44 -0.34
CA VAL A 229 5.97 -17.47 -1.17
C VAL A 229 4.46 -17.30 -1.17
N TRP A 230 3.92 -16.85 -2.30
CA TRP A 230 2.51 -16.55 -2.44
C TRP A 230 1.65 -17.81 -2.48
N ALA A 231 0.43 -17.74 -1.93
CA ALA A 231 -0.51 -18.86 -1.92
C ALA A 231 -0.80 -19.39 -3.33
N TRP A 232 -0.91 -18.53 -4.34
CA TRP A 232 -1.09 -18.94 -5.73
C TRP A 232 0.12 -19.69 -6.30
N GLN A 233 1.35 -19.35 -5.90
CA GLN A 233 2.56 -20.10 -6.31
C GLN A 233 2.57 -21.50 -5.71
N LYS A 234 2.19 -21.62 -4.42
CA LYS A 234 2.05 -22.94 -3.77
C LYS A 234 1.01 -23.79 -4.50
N ALA A 235 -0.16 -23.22 -4.78
CA ALA A 235 -1.24 -23.93 -5.51
C ALA A 235 -0.81 -24.36 -6.91
N MET A 236 -0.07 -23.54 -7.65
CA MET A 236 0.48 -23.91 -8.97
C MET A 236 1.50 -25.03 -8.87
N ALA A 237 2.41 -25.00 -7.90
CA ALA A 237 3.40 -26.03 -7.68
C ALA A 237 2.75 -27.39 -7.31
N GLU A 238 1.75 -27.36 -6.44
CA GLU A 238 0.98 -28.55 -6.05
C GLU A 238 0.21 -29.15 -7.25
N ALA A 239 -0.42 -28.29 -8.08
CA ALA A 239 -1.11 -28.74 -9.30
C ALA A 239 -0.15 -29.36 -10.32
N ALA A 240 1.05 -28.78 -10.48
CA ALA A 240 2.08 -29.33 -11.37
C ALA A 240 2.57 -30.71 -10.88
N ALA A 241 2.88 -30.84 -9.58
CA ALA A 241 3.30 -32.11 -8.98
C ALA A 241 2.22 -33.21 -9.10
N ALA A 242 0.95 -32.83 -8.90
CA ALA A 242 -0.17 -33.75 -9.08
C ALA A 242 -0.33 -34.22 -10.54
N ALA A 243 -0.09 -33.34 -11.50
CA ALA A 243 -0.13 -33.69 -12.92
C ALA A 243 1.01 -34.65 -13.34
N GLU A 244 2.21 -34.45 -12.78
CA GLU A 244 3.36 -35.34 -12.99
C GLU A 244 3.13 -36.74 -12.38
N ALA A 245 2.54 -36.79 -11.17
CA ALA A 245 2.25 -38.06 -10.50
C ALA A 245 1.13 -38.87 -11.16
N ALA A 246 0.34 -38.28 -12.03
CA ALA A 246 -0.76 -38.93 -12.76
C ALA A 246 -0.34 -39.49 -14.12
N GLN A 247 0.93 -39.28 -14.55
CA GLN A 247 1.52 -39.82 -15.78
C GLN A 247 2.27 -41.11 -15.52
#